data_4e3e1f34b9707faa9d74bde79600fb85
#
_entry.id   4e3e1f34b9707faa9d74bde79600fb85
#
_cell.length_a   1.000
_cell.length_b   1.000
_cell.length_c   1.000
_cell.angle_alpha   90.00
_cell.angle_beta   90.00
_cell.angle_gamma   90.00
#
_symmetry.space_group_name_H-M   'P 1'
#
loop_
_entity.id
_entity.type
_entity.pdbx_description
1 polymer ?
#
loop_
_entity_poly.entity_id
_entity_poly.type
_entity_poly.pdbx_seq_one_letter_code
_entity_poly.pdbx_strand_id
1 'polypeptide(L)'
;MRTFLTLAVMITDNILTSYKAAGEEEVNLSYEYRLNSVTIEVIYPKHVDQLYSGLLILSNQLKFENQVNEFQLSISSSKLKVSLFR
;
A
#
# COMPACT_ATOMS: atom_id res chain seq x y z
N MET A 1 -3.14 18.98 2.53
CA MET A 1 -3.24 17.57 2.97
C MET A 1 -3.94 16.76 1.89
N ARG A 2 -3.41 15.59 1.58
CA ARG A 2 -4.00 14.72 0.58
C ARG A 2 -5.22 13.97 1.13
N THR A 3 -6.19 13.66 0.27
CA THR A 3 -7.32 12.80 0.64
C THR A 3 -6.87 11.35 0.75
N PHE A 4 -7.66 10.51 1.42
CA PHE A 4 -7.39 9.07 1.43
C PHE A 4 -7.43 8.46 0.03
N LEU A 5 -8.29 8.97 -0.87
CA LEU A 5 -8.31 8.50 -2.25
C LEU A 5 -6.96 8.73 -2.93
N THR A 6 -6.38 9.92 -2.78
CA THR A 6 -5.06 10.24 -3.34
C THR A 6 -3.98 9.34 -2.74
N LEU A 7 -4.01 9.11 -1.43
CA LEU A 7 -3.06 8.22 -0.76
C LEU A 7 -3.21 6.77 -1.24
N ALA A 8 -4.44 6.31 -1.43
CA ALA A 8 -4.71 4.98 -1.96
C ALA A 8 -4.15 4.82 -3.38
N VAL A 9 -4.29 5.84 -4.24
CA VAL A 9 -3.70 5.84 -5.58
C VAL A 9 -2.18 5.76 -5.51
N MET A 10 -1.55 6.52 -4.63
CA MET A 10 -0.09 6.49 -4.46
C MET A 10 0.40 5.10 -4.04
N ILE A 11 -0.29 4.46 -3.11
CA ILE A 11 0.05 3.11 -2.65
C ILE A 11 -0.17 2.09 -3.77
N THR A 12 -1.28 2.19 -4.48
CA THR A 12 -1.57 1.33 -5.63
C THR A 12 -0.49 1.45 -6.69
N ASP A 13 -0.09 2.67 -7.05
CA ASP A 13 0.98 2.90 -8.02
C ASP A 13 2.30 2.29 -7.57
N ASN A 14 2.63 2.39 -6.28
CA ASN A 14 3.82 1.77 -5.72
C ASN A 14 3.79 0.25 -5.87
N ILE A 15 2.66 -0.38 -5.55
CA ILE A 15 2.46 -1.82 -5.69
C ILE A 15 2.58 -2.23 -7.16
N LEU A 16 1.86 -1.56 -8.05
CA LEU A 16 1.85 -1.88 -9.48
C LEU A 16 3.23 -1.70 -10.11
N THR A 17 3.96 -0.66 -9.74
CA THR A 17 5.32 -0.40 -10.21
C THR A 17 6.25 -1.54 -9.80
N SER A 18 6.15 -2.03 -8.56
CA SER A 18 6.95 -3.15 -8.07
C SER A 18 6.66 -4.43 -8.84
N TYR A 19 5.39 -4.73 -9.11
CA TYR A 19 5.00 -5.90 -9.89
C TYR A 19 5.46 -5.80 -11.34
N LYS A 20 5.29 -4.64 -11.95
CA LYS A 20 5.72 -4.40 -13.33
C LYS A 20 7.24 -4.56 -13.47
N ALA A 21 8.01 -4.03 -12.53
CA ALA A 21 9.46 -4.18 -12.53
C ALA A 21 9.89 -5.63 -12.41
N ALA A 22 9.07 -6.48 -11.77
CA ALA A 22 9.31 -7.92 -11.65
C ALA A 22 8.74 -8.74 -12.81
N GLY A 23 8.15 -8.10 -13.83
CA GLY A 23 7.61 -8.78 -15.02
C GLY A 23 6.17 -9.28 -14.88
N GLU A 24 5.47 -8.91 -13.81
CA GLU A 24 4.08 -9.30 -13.60
C GLU A 24 3.14 -8.25 -14.20
N GLU A 25 2.06 -8.69 -14.85
CA GLU A 25 1.10 -7.80 -15.51
C GLU A 25 -0.20 -7.65 -14.72
N GLU A 26 -0.54 -8.63 -13.87
CA GLU A 26 -1.79 -8.64 -13.14
C GLU A 26 -1.54 -8.68 -11.63
N VAL A 27 -2.34 -7.89 -10.90
CA VAL A 27 -2.30 -7.84 -9.45
C VAL A 27 -3.74 -7.83 -8.93
N ASN A 28 -4.07 -8.75 -8.03
CA ASN A 28 -5.38 -8.79 -7.38
C ASN A 28 -5.39 -7.85 -6.18
N LEU A 29 -6.08 -6.72 -6.32
CA LEU A 29 -6.19 -5.69 -5.29
C LEU A 29 -7.65 -5.58 -4.83
N SER A 30 -7.84 -5.32 -3.55
CA SER A 30 -9.11 -4.89 -3.00
C SER A 30 -8.92 -3.69 -2.10
N TYR A 31 -9.97 -2.88 -1.96
CA TYR A 31 -9.94 -1.62 -1.22
C TYR A 31 -11.09 -1.57 -0.22
N GLU A 32 -10.81 -1.01 0.95
CA GLU A 32 -11.82 -0.68 1.93
C GLU A 32 -11.61 0.77 2.38
N TYR A 33 -12.62 1.60 2.17
CA TYR A 33 -12.60 3.01 2.57
C TYR A 33 -13.52 3.24 3.76
N ARG A 34 -13.00 3.91 4.77
CA ARG A 34 -13.76 4.35 5.94
C ARG A 34 -13.49 5.83 6.17
N LEU A 35 -14.23 6.44 7.10
CA LEU A 35 -14.11 7.88 7.38
C LEU A 35 -12.67 8.32 7.67
N ASN A 36 -11.96 7.57 8.50
CA ASN A 36 -10.61 7.91 8.95
C ASN A 36 -9.56 6.87 8.59
N SER A 37 -9.87 5.99 7.65
CA SER A 37 -8.92 4.94 7.23
C SER A 37 -9.14 4.50 5.79
N VAL A 38 -8.08 3.99 5.20
CA VAL A 38 -8.14 3.24 3.95
C VAL A 38 -7.29 1.99 4.11
N THR A 39 -7.82 0.87 3.62
CA THR A 39 -7.11 -0.40 3.63
C THR A 39 -7.03 -0.94 2.21
N ILE A 40 -5.85 -1.36 1.81
CA ILE A 40 -5.59 -1.97 0.51
C ILE A 40 -5.05 -3.36 0.76
N GLU A 41 -5.64 -4.36 0.11
CA GLU A 41 -5.20 -5.74 0.21
C GLU A 41 -4.75 -6.24 -1.16
N VAL A 42 -3.59 -6.89 -1.19
CA VAL A 42 -3.12 -7.67 -2.33
C VAL A 42 -3.31 -9.14 -2.00
N ILE A 43 -4.08 -9.84 -2.82
CA ILE A 43 -4.36 -11.26 -2.64
C ILE A 43 -3.27 -12.08 -3.32
N TYR A 44 -2.75 -13.09 -2.61
CA TYR A 44 -1.63 -13.93 -3.05
C TYR A 44 -0.42 -13.10 -3.48
N PRO A 45 0.18 -12.35 -2.55
CA PRO A 45 1.28 -11.44 -2.89
C PRO A 45 2.50 -12.20 -3.38
N LYS A 46 3.13 -11.63 -4.41
CA LYS A 46 4.43 -12.07 -4.94
C LYS A 46 5.43 -10.93 -4.79
N HIS A 47 6.72 -11.22 -4.95
CA HIS A 47 7.77 -10.19 -4.91
C HIS A 47 7.73 -9.35 -3.63
N VAL A 48 7.52 -10.05 -2.50
CA VAL A 48 7.24 -9.44 -1.19
C VAL A 48 8.34 -8.50 -0.74
N ASP A 49 9.61 -8.84 -0.99
CA ASP A 49 10.74 -8.02 -0.56
C ASP A 49 10.72 -6.65 -1.25
N GLN A 50 10.45 -6.61 -2.55
CA GLN A 50 10.34 -5.36 -3.31
C GLN A 50 9.14 -4.53 -2.86
N LEU A 51 7.99 -5.18 -2.69
CA LEU A 51 6.79 -4.53 -2.19
C LEU A 51 7.01 -3.93 -0.81
N TYR A 52 7.57 -4.72 0.11
CA TYR A 52 7.82 -4.29 1.48
C TYR A 52 8.73 -3.07 1.52
N SER A 53 9.85 -3.11 0.80
CA SER A 53 10.80 -2.01 0.77
C SER A 53 10.17 -0.73 0.22
N GLY A 54 9.44 -0.80 -0.88
CA GLY A 54 8.77 0.35 -1.48
C GLY A 54 7.69 0.94 -0.57
N LEU A 55 6.89 0.09 0.05
CA LEU A 55 5.83 0.53 0.96
C LEU A 55 6.40 1.10 2.26
N LEU A 56 7.51 0.57 2.74
CA LEU A 56 8.18 1.10 3.93
C LEU A 56 8.72 2.51 3.69
N ILE A 57 9.32 2.76 2.53
CA ILE A 57 9.79 4.09 2.12
C ILE A 57 8.62 5.06 2.05
N LEU A 58 7.53 4.65 1.40
CA LEU A 58 6.31 5.45 1.29
C LEU A 58 5.71 5.75 2.67
N SER A 59 5.66 4.76 3.56
CA SER A 59 5.19 4.92 4.93
C SER A 59 5.96 6.03 5.66
N ASN A 60 7.28 5.98 5.61
CA ASN A 60 8.13 6.96 6.26
C ASN A 60 7.91 8.36 5.68
N GLN A 61 7.77 8.45 4.35
CA GLN A 61 7.48 9.72 3.67
C GLN A 61 6.15 10.30 4.10
N LEU A 62 5.09 9.51 4.11
CA LEU A 62 3.74 9.97 4.47
C LEU A 62 3.65 10.41 5.93
N LYS A 63 4.33 9.72 6.83
CA LYS A 63 4.41 10.13 8.25
C LYS A 63 5.20 11.42 8.40
N PHE A 64 6.32 11.56 7.70
CA PHE A 64 7.12 12.79 7.72
C PHE A 64 6.33 13.99 7.20
N GLU A 65 5.51 13.80 6.16
CA GLU A 65 4.66 14.84 5.58
C GLU A 65 3.37 15.08 6.38
N ASN A 66 3.15 14.37 7.48
CA ASN A 66 1.93 14.42 8.29
C ASN A 66 0.65 14.08 7.51
N GLN A 67 0.77 13.26 6.46
CA GLN A 67 -0.38 12.82 5.68
C GLN A 67 -1.18 11.72 6.37
N VAL A 68 -0.51 10.92 7.20
CA VAL A 68 -1.14 9.86 7.98
C VAL A 68 -0.60 9.88 9.41
N ASN A 69 -1.41 9.47 10.37
CA ASN A 69 -0.98 9.27 11.74
C ASN A 69 -0.39 7.88 11.95
N GLU A 70 -0.93 6.90 11.26
CA GLU A 70 -0.50 5.52 11.39
C GLU A 70 -0.53 4.82 10.04
N PHE A 71 0.47 4.00 9.79
CA PHE A 71 0.60 3.17 8.60
C PHE A 71 0.92 1.76 9.08
N GLN A 72 0.03 0.82 8.78
CA GLN A 72 0.21 -0.57 9.14
C GLN A 72 0.47 -1.41 7.90
N LEU A 73 1.45 -2.32 8.00
CA LEU A 73 1.82 -3.22 6.92
C LEU A 73 1.87 -4.63 7.48
N SER A 74 1.04 -5.51 6.92
CA SER A 74 0.95 -6.91 7.32
C SER A 74 1.09 -7.81 6.10
N ILE A 75 1.95 -8.82 6.20
CA ILE A 75 2.23 -9.75 5.11
C ILE A 75 2.07 -11.18 5.61
N SER A 76 1.33 -11.98 4.83
CA SER A 76 1.22 -13.42 5.01
C SER A 76 1.35 -14.11 3.65
N SER A 77 1.32 -15.44 3.63
CA SER A 77 1.37 -16.20 2.38
C SER A 77 0.16 -15.97 1.45
N SER A 78 -0.97 -15.53 2.01
CA SER A 78 -2.21 -15.35 1.26
C SER A 78 -2.58 -13.89 1.02
N LYS A 79 -1.96 -12.95 1.73
CA LYS A 79 -2.40 -11.55 1.70
C LYS A 79 -1.31 -10.57 2.14
N LEU A 80 -1.19 -9.47 1.41
CA LEU A 80 -0.51 -8.26 1.86
C LEU A 80 -1.59 -7.24 2.19
N LYS A 81 -1.55 -6.66 3.37
CA LYS A 81 -2.52 -5.67 3.81
C LYS A 81 -1.82 -4.38 4.22
N VAL A 82 -2.26 -3.27 3.63
CA VAL A 82 -1.75 -1.93 3.93
C VAL A 82 -2.92 -1.10 4.46
N SER A 83 -2.77 -0.54 5.65
CA SER A 83 -3.79 0.30 6.26
C SER A 83 -3.20 1.65 6.67
N LEU A 84 -3.93 2.72 6.34
CA LEU A 84 -3.59 4.08 6.71
C LEU A 84 -4.69 4.65 7.58
N PHE A 85 -4.28 5.38 8.62
CA PHE A 85 -5.20 5.99 9.57
C PHE A 85 -4.85 7.48 9.74
N ARG A 86 -5.87 8.27 9.89
CA ARG A 86 -5.78 9.67 10.29
C ARG A 86 -6.12 9.87 11.74
#